data_473fc2c77df9b2a2911316a0beca9fa2
#
_entry.id   473fc2c77df9b2a2911316a0beca9fa2
#
_cell.length_a   1.000
_cell.length_b   1.000
_cell.length_c   1.000
_cell.angle_alpha   90.00
_cell.angle_beta   90.00
_cell.angle_gamma   90.00
#
_symmetry.space_group_name_H-M   'P 1'
#
loop_
_entity.id
_entity.type
_entity.pdbx_description
1 polymer ?
#
loop_
_entity_poly.entity_id
_entity_poly.type
_entity_poly.pdbx_seq_one_letter_code
_entity_poly.pdbx_strand_id
1 'polypeptide(L)'
;MAIADRRDVVAIGPRTRVRPFVRADVDAWQAWPDYAEALLVGTSPRRMSPDQRNRWFEDITQRQRQIPFAVEDEQGHMIGRIFLRHVRREERSAVLGIDLHPGWLGQGYGTEALGAFLHHYFETLGFERMLLSVAAHNTRARRCYESLGFVTIGSHWDAHIGPDVTGQRQHVAVRHLFRRGPLGLESLFYDMQLDRAEWRQQQSTRSADS
;
A
#
# COMPACT_ATOMS: atom_id res chain seq x y z
N MET A 1 -0.88 -10.59 24.01
CA MET A 1 -1.70 -10.49 22.78
C MET A 1 -1.49 -11.79 22.02
N ALA A 2 -2.54 -12.60 21.80
CA ALA A 2 -2.42 -13.92 21.16
C ALA A 2 -1.79 -13.75 19.75
N ILE A 3 -0.92 -14.67 19.39
CA ILE A 3 -0.39 -14.81 18.02
C ILE A 3 -1.61 -15.02 17.14
N ALA A 4 -1.93 -14.02 16.29
CA ALA A 4 -3.03 -14.14 15.33
C ALA A 4 -2.77 -15.40 14.49
N ASP A 5 -3.70 -16.35 14.53
CA ASP A 5 -3.63 -17.55 13.71
C ASP A 5 -3.73 -17.11 12.23
N ARG A 6 -2.95 -17.74 11.36
CA ARG A 6 -2.99 -17.54 9.90
C ARG A 6 -4.40 -17.66 9.29
N ARG A 7 -5.36 -18.13 10.08
CA ARG A 7 -6.77 -18.36 9.71
C ARG A 7 -7.70 -17.17 9.90
N ASP A 8 -7.26 -16.09 10.59
CA ASP A 8 -8.11 -14.94 10.87
C ASP A 8 -8.17 -14.00 9.65
N VAL A 9 -8.85 -14.44 8.58
CA VAL A 9 -9.09 -13.61 7.41
C VAL A 9 -9.98 -12.43 7.81
N VAL A 10 -9.52 -11.20 7.55
CA VAL A 10 -10.25 -9.96 7.89
C VAL A 10 -11.02 -9.39 6.71
N ALA A 11 -10.62 -9.73 5.49
CA ALA A 11 -11.33 -9.31 4.28
C ALA A 11 -11.13 -10.33 3.14
N ILE A 12 -12.17 -10.51 2.32
CA ILE A 12 -12.19 -11.45 1.20
C ILE A 12 -12.64 -10.71 -0.04
N GLY A 13 -11.79 -10.71 -1.07
CA GLY A 13 -12.11 -10.32 -2.44
C GLY A 13 -12.36 -11.55 -3.32
N PRO A 14 -12.75 -11.36 -4.59
CA PRO A 14 -12.99 -12.48 -5.53
C PRO A 14 -11.80 -13.44 -5.67
N ARG A 15 -10.56 -12.94 -5.73
CA ARG A 15 -9.33 -13.71 -5.90
C ARG A 15 -8.32 -13.47 -4.77
N THR A 16 -8.67 -12.66 -3.77
CA THR A 16 -7.73 -12.22 -2.73
C THR A 16 -8.30 -12.45 -1.33
N ARG A 17 -7.39 -12.67 -0.39
CA ARG A 17 -7.69 -12.71 1.06
C ARG A 17 -6.73 -11.79 1.78
N VAL A 18 -7.25 -11.03 2.74
CA VAL A 18 -6.44 -10.18 3.60
C VAL A 18 -6.51 -10.73 5.02
N ARG A 19 -5.38 -10.90 5.65
CA ARG A 19 -5.25 -11.41 7.02
C ARG A 19 -4.16 -10.67 7.80
N PRO A 20 -4.12 -10.80 9.13
CA PRO A 20 -3.00 -10.30 9.91
C PRO A 20 -1.66 -10.82 9.39
N PHE A 21 -0.67 -9.94 9.38
CA PHE A 21 0.68 -10.23 8.94
C PHE A 21 1.42 -10.99 10.06
N VAL A 22 2.05 -12.11 9.73
CA VAL A 22 2.81 -12.93 10.67
C VAL A 22 4.30 -12.94 10.34
N ARG A 23 5.13 -13.41 11.27
CA ARG A 23 6.60 -13.42 11.10
C ARG A 23 7.06 -14.14 9.80
N ALA A 24 6.40 -15.23 9.43
CA ALA A 24 6.71 -15.98 8.21
C ALA A 24 6.49 -15.15 6.92
N ASP A 25 5.60 -14.16 6.95
CA ASP A 25 5.33 -13.29 5.81
C ASP A 25 6.52 -12.35 5.52
N VAL A 26 7.34 -12.06 6.53
CA VAL A 26 8.58 -11.31 6.30
C VAL A 26 9.52 -12.10 5.40
N ASP A 27 9.62 -13.42 5.58
CA ASP A 27 10.47 -14.27 4.74
C ASP A 27 9.91 -14.38 3.33
N ALA A 28 8.59 -14.52 3.18
CA ALA A 28 7.92 -14.51 1.89
C ALA A 28 8.15 -13.17 1.15
N TRP A 29 7.97 -12.03 1.85
CA TRP A 29 8.23 -10.70 1.30
C TRP A 29 9.71 -10.51 0.90
N GLN A 30 10.64 -11.01 1.70
CA GLN A 30 12.07 -10.94 1.41
C GLN A 30 12.50 -11.81 0.22
N ALA A 31 11.69 -12.82 -0.14
CA ALA A 31 11.92 -13.66 -1.31
C ALA A 31 11.41 -13.02 -2.62
N TRP A 32 10.65 -11.93 -2.56
CA TRP A 32 10.16 -11.27 -3.76
C TRP A 32 11.33 -10.78 -4.64
N PRO A 33 11.21 -10.88 -5.97
CA PRO A 33 12.18 -10.25 -6.87
C PRO A 33 12.12 -8.73 -6.75
N ASP A 34 13.16 -8.05 -7.19
CA ASP A 34 13.14 -6.60 -7.32
C ASP A 34 12.20 -6.17 -8.44
N TYR A 35 11.63 -4.97 -8.30
CA TYR A 35 10.83 -4.41 -9.39
C TYR A 35 11.73 -4.09 -10.59
N ALA A 36 11.33 -4.57 -11.77
CA ALA A 36 12.07 -4.33 -13.01
C ALA A 36 11.92 -2.88 -13.52
N GLU A 37 10.81 -2.21 -13.14
CA GLU A 37 10.55 -0.83 -13.55
C GLU A 37 11.46 0.13 -12.77
N ALA A 38 12.31 0.89 -13.47
CA ALA A 38 13.27 1.82 -12.85
C ALA A 38 12.62 2.80 -11.86
N LEU A 39 11.38 3.20 -12.12
CA LEU A 39 10.60 4.10 -11.26
C LEU A 39 10.07 3.44 -9.97
N LEU A 40 10.09 2.12 -9.90
CA LEU A 40 9.61 1.34 -8.75
C LEU A 40 10.74 0.61 -8.01
N VAL A 41 11.94 0.50 -8.61
CA VAL A 41 13.04 -0.29 -8.04
C VAL A 41 13.41 0.17 -6.62
N GLY A 42 13.28 1.44 -6.32
CA GLY A 42 13.53 1.99 -4.97
C GLY A 42 12.53 1.54 -3.91
N THR A 43 11.40 0.96 -4.31
CA THR A 43 10.40 0.37 -3.41
C THR A 43 10.59 -1.14 -3.21
N SER A 44 11.58 -1.74 -3.87
CA SER A 44 11.94 -3.16 -3.69
C SER A 44 12.31 -3.46 -2.24
N PRO A 45 12.04 -4.68 -1.73
CA PRO A 45 12.38 -5.06 -0.37
C PRO A 45 13.88 -4.91 -0.10
N ARG A 46 14.26 -4.09 0.88
CA ARG A 46 15.65 -4.06 1.33
C ARG A 46 16.01 -5.42 1.92
N ARG A 47 17.06 -6.07 1.38
CA ARG A 47 17.47 -7.39 1.84
C ARG A 47 17.97 -7.34 3.29
N MET A 48 17.45 -8.26 4.10
CA MET A 48 17.71 -8.35 5.53
C MET A 48 18.23 -9.75 5.88
N SER A 49 19.17 -9.83 6.82
CA SER A 49 19.56 -11.10 7.45
C SER A 49 18.39 -11.68 8.29
N PRO A 50 18.40 -12.98 8.64
CA PRO A 50 17.36 -13.57 9.48
C PRO A 50 17.13 -12.81 10.79
N ASP A 51 18.18 -12.38 11.49
CA ASP A 51 18.08 -11.62 12.73
C ASP A 51 17.49 -10.22 12.51
N GLN A 52 17.84 -9.58 11.39
CA GLN A 52 17.25 -8.29 11.04
C GLN A 52 15.75 -8.42 10.75
N ARG A 53 15.32 -9.52 10.12
CA ARG A 53 13.90 -9.81 9.86
C ARG A 53 13.09 -9.97 11.15
N ASN A 54 13.66 -10.68 12.14
CA ASN A 54 13.04 -10.84 13.45
C ASN A 54 12.86 -9.48 14.14
N ARG A 55 13.94 -8.71 14.25
CA ARG A 55 13.91 -7.37 14.86
C ARG A 55 12.96 -6.41 14.14
N TRP A 56 12.96 -6.46 12.81
CA TRP A 56 12.04 -5.62 12.01
C TRP A 56 10.59 -5.98 12.28
N PHE A 57 10.25 -7.28 12.31
CA PHE A 57 8.89 -7.73 12.62
C PHE A 57 8.43 -7.31 14.02
N GLU A 58 9.29 -7.48 15.02
CA GLU A 58 9.04 -7.03 16.38
C GLU A 58 8.83 -5.52 16.46
N ASP A 59 9.67 -4.73 15.79
CA ASP A 59 9.59 -3.27 15.79
C ASP A 59 8.26 -2.77 15.20
N ILE A 60 7.83 -3.30 14.07
CA ILE A 60 6.59 -2.86 13.44
C ILE A 60 5.32 -3.31 14.20
N THR A 61 5.36 -4.49 14.84
CA THR A 61 4.19 -5.06 15.51
C THR A 61 4.08 -4.68 16.97
N GLN A 62 5.17 -4.78 17.74
CA GLN A 62 5.16 -4.52 19.18
C GLN A 62 5.16 -3.03 19.52
N ARG A 63 5.91 -2.22 18.76
CA ARG A 63 5.95 -0.76 18.97
C ARG A 63 4.76 -0.03 18.34
N GLN A 64 3.80 -0.77 17.81
CA GLN A 64 2.59 -0.24 17.16
C GLN A 64 2.86 0.84 16.09
N ARG A 65 4.04 0.81 15.46
CA ARG A 65 4.39 1.74 14.41
C ARG A 65 3.58 1.52 13.15
N GLN A 66 3.15 0.27 12.95
CA GLN A 66 2.32 -0.14 11.83
C GLN A 66 1.35 -1.24 12.28
N ILE A 67 0.21 -1.34 11.60
CA ILE A 67 -0.68 -2.50 11.68
C ILE A 67 -0.59 -3.19 10.31
N PRO A 68 0.24 -4.24 10.17
CA PRO A 68 0.47 -4.88 8.89
C PRO A 68 -0.52 -6.03 8.66
N PHE A 69 -0.91 -6.20 7.37
CA PHE A 69 -1.73 -7.29 6.87
C PHE A 69 -1.03 -7.92 5.66
N ALA A 70 -1.19 -9.23 5.50
CA ALA A 70 -0.80 -9.95 4.31
C ALA A 70 -1.97 -10.05 3.34
N VAL A 71 -1.67 -9.94 2.04
CA VAL A 71 -2.61 -10.23 0.96
C VAL A 71 -2.19 -11.55 0.32
N GLU A 72 -3.13 -12.49 0.25
CA GLU A 72 -2.94 -13.79 -0.39
C GLU A 72 -3.79 -13.92 -1.65
N ASP A 73 -3.32 -14.72 -2.59
CA ASP A 73 -4.11 -15.21 -3.72
C ASP A 73 -5.00 -16.41 -3.31
N GLU A 74 -5.74 -16.96 -4.28
CA GLU A 74 -6.62 -18.13 -4.07
C GLU A 74 -5.86 -19.39 -3.64
N GLN A 75 -4.57 -19.49 -3.97
CA GLN A 75 -3.69 -20.59 -3.61
C GLN A 75 -3.03 -20.41 -2.24
N GLY A 76 -3.23 -19.25 -1.59
CA GLY A 76 -2.62 -18.92 -0.31
C GLY A 76 -1.18 -18.41 -0.40
N HIS A 77 -0.71 -18.03 -1.59
CA HIS A 77 0.58 -17.36 -1.74
C HIS A 77 0.46 -15.91 -1.29
N MET A 78 1.42 -15.43 -0.52
CA MET A 78 1.50 -14.02 -0.17
C MET A 78 1.93 -13.19 -1.38
N ILE A 79 0.96 -12.48 -1.97
CA ILE A 79 1.14 -11.65 -3.16
C ILE A 79 1.22 -10.15 -2.87
N GLY A 80 0.96 -9.75 -1.63
CA GLY A 80 0.97 -8.35 -1.24
C GLY A 80 0.96 -8.16 0.26
N ARG A 81 1.09 -6.91 0.67
CA ARG A 81 0.88 -6.48 2.05
C ARG A 81 0.20 -5.13 2.08
N ILE A 82 -0.71 -4.96 3.03
CA ILE A 82 -1.33 -3.68 3.40
C ILE A 82 -0.82 -3.33 4.78
N PHE A 83 -0.56 -2.06 5.04
CA PHE A 83 -0.17 -1.63 6.37
C PHE A 83 -0.71 -0.23 6.67
N LEU A 84 -1.17 -0.06 7.92
CA LEU A 84 -1.63 1.21 8.44
C LEU A 84 -0.51 1.83 9.26
N ARG A 85 -0.14 3.06 8.92
CA ARG A 85 0.86 3.89 9.62
C ARG A 85 0.19 5.09 10.25
N HIS A 86 0.88 5.76 11.17
CA HIS A 86 0.39 6.99 11.79
C HIS A 86 -1.07 6.88 12.24
N VAL A 87 -1.38 5.76 12.90
CA VAL A 87 -2.73 5.48 13.39
C VAL A 87 -3.09 6.49 14.48
N ARG A 88 -4.06 7.34 14.19
CA ARG A 88 -4.60 8.37 15.09
C ARG A 88 -6.00 7.96 15.52
N ARG A 89 -6.08 7.30 16.69
CA ARG A 89 -7.34 6.74 17.17
C ARG A 89 -8.39 7.80 17.49
N GLU A 90 -7.97 8.93 18.05
CA GLU A 90 -8.84 10.06 18.38
C GLU A 90 -9.43 10.71 17.13
N GLU A 91 -8.62 10.87 16.08
CA GLU A 91 -9.05 11.38 14.76
C GLU A 91 -9.72 10.31 13.91
N ARG A 92 -9.70 9.05 14.34
CA ARG A 92 -10.19 7.88 13.61
C ARG A 92 -9.61 7.80 12.20
N SER A 93 -8.30 8.04 12.08
CA SER A 93 -7.58 8.09 10.81
C SER A 93 -6.28 7.29 10.83
N ALA A 94 -5.85 6.83 9.67
CA ALA A 94 -4.55 6.20 9.46
C ALA A 94 -4.04 6.46 8.04
N VAL A 95 -2.73 6.29 7.85
CA VAL A 95 -2.07 6.38 6.55
C VAL A 95 -1.87 4.98 5.99
N LEU A 96 -2.45 4.72 4.82
CA LEU A 96 -2.33 3.48 4.06
C LEU A 96 -0.95 3.35 3.43
N GLY A 97 -0.38 2.14 3.45
CA GLY A 97 0.65 1.67 2.54
C GLY A 97 0.23 0.33 1.96
N ILE A 98 0.57 0.09 0.70
CA ILE A 98 0.34 -1.17 0.02
C ILE A 98 1.51 -1.49 -0.91
N ASP A 99 2.00 -2.71 -0.82
CA ASP A 99 2.98 -3.28 -1.74
C ASP A 99 2.41 -4.56 -2.35
N LEU A 100 2.71 -4.81 -3.62
CA LEU A 100 2.37 -6.04 -4.32
C LEU A 100 3.63 -6.68 -4.89
N HIS A 101 3.67 -7.99 -4.87
CA HIS A 101 4.69 -8.77 -5.55
C HIS A 101 4.75 -8.39 -7.05
N PRO A 102 5.94 -8.18 -7.62
CA PRO A 102 6.10 -7.73 -9.02
C PRO A 102 5.30 -8.55 -10.04
N GLY A 103 5.21 -9.86 -9.86
CA GLY A 103 4.47 -10.75 -10.74
C GLY A 103 2.95 -10.57 -10.77
N TRP A 104 2.38 -9.83 -9.82
CA TRP A 104 0.93 -9.57 -9.72
C TRP A 104 0.54 -8.11 -10.00
N LEU A 105 1.52 -7.29 -10.43
CA LEU A 105 1.25 -5.91 -10.79
C LEU A 105 0.40 -5.79 -12.06
N GLY A 106 -0.49 -4.79 -12.11
CA GLY A 106 -1.28 -4.48 -13.30
C GLY A 106 -2.43 -5.44 -13.61
N GLN A 107 -2.69 -6.44 -12.76
CA GLN A 107 -3.70 -7.49 -12.97
C GLN A 107 -4.97 -7.31 -12.11
N GLY A 108 -5.11 -6.17 -11.43
CA GLY A 108 -6.28 -5.85 -10.61
C GLY A 108 -6.22 -6.33 -9.16
N TYR A 109 -5.28 -7.19 -8.78
CA TYR A 109 -5.18 -7.74 -7.42
C TYR A 109 -5.08 -6.67 -6.33
N GLY A 110 -4.35 -5.59 -6.57
CA GLY A 110 -4.22 -4.49 -5.60
C GLY A 110 -5.53 -3.76 -5.36
N THR A 111 -6.28 -3.48 -6.42
CA THR A 111 -7.59 -2.82 -6.33
C THR A 111 -8.59 -3.72 -5.61
N GLU A 112 -8.59 -5.01 -5.92
CA GLU A 112 -9.47 -6.00 -5.31
C GLU A 112 -9.19 -6.16 -3.82
N ALA A 113 -7.93 -6.41 -3.45
CA ALA A 113 -7.53 -6.58 -2.05
C ALA A 113 -7.80 -5.33 -1.21
N LEU A 114 -7.46 -4.14 -1.75
CA LEU A 114 -7.70 -2.89 -1.05
C LEU A 114 -9.20 -2.59 -0.94
N GLY A 115 -9.98 -2.86 -2.00
CA GLY A 115 -11.43 -2.69 -1.96
C GLY A 115 -12.10 -3.54 -0.87
N ALA A 116 -11.70 -4.81 -0.77
CA ALA A 116 -12.17 -5.69 0.31
C ALA A 116 -11.70 -5.21 1.69
N PHE A 117 -10.44 -4.74 1.81
CA PHE A 117 -9.89 -4.23 3.06
C PHE A 117 -10.55 -2.95 3.54
N LEU A 118 -11.01 -2.07 2.65
CA LEU A 118 -11.72 -0.83 3.02
C LEU A 118 -12.98 -1.12 3.82
N HIS A 119 -13.69 -2.22 3.54
CA HIS A 119 -14.83 -2.63 4.35
C HIS A 119 -14.40 -2.94 5.81
N HIS A 120 -13.35 -3.76 5.98
CA HIS A 120 -12.80 -4.04 7.30
C HIS A 120 -12.33 -2.76 8.01
N TYR A 121 -11.65 -1.87 7.29
CA TYR A 121 -11.13 -0.62 7.83
C TYR A 121 -12.23 0.31 8.35
N PHE A 122 -13.27 0.53 7.57
CA PHE A 122 -14.33 1.46 7.92
C PHE A 122 -15.39 0.85 8.84
N GLU A 123 -15.79 -0.41 8.63
CA GLU A 123 -16.91 -1.01 9.34
C GLU A 123 -16.48 -1.80 10.57
N THR A 124 -15.34 -2.50 10.53
CA THR A 124 -14.87 -3.33 11.65
C THR A 124 -13.92 -2.57 12.55
N LEU A 125 -12.91 -1.90 12.00
CA LEU A 125 -11.95 -1.12 12.79
C LEU A 125 -12.50 0.25 13.19
N GLY A 126 -13.57 0.70 12.55
CA GLY A 126 -14.31 1.91 12.92
C GLY A 126 -13.61 3.22 12.60
N PHE A 127 -12.68 3.24 11.64
CA PHE A 127 -12.04 4.46 11.18
C PHE A 127 -13.01 5.33 10.35
N GLU A 128 -12.73 6.64 10.29
CA GLU A 128 -13.53 7.60 9.53
C GLU A 128 -12.81 8.11 8.28
N ARG A 129 -11.47 8.06 8.28
CA ARG A 129 -10.67 8.61 7.21
C ARG A 129 -9.45 7.75 6.94
N MET A 130 -9.20 7.45 5.67
CA MET A 130 -7.96 6.84 5.19
C MET A 130 -7.18 7.86 4.36
N LEU A 131 -5.91 8.03 4.68
CA LEU A 131 -4.96 8.90 3.97
C LEU A 131 -3.92 8.03 3.27
N LEU A 132 -3.35 8.54 2.20
CA LEU A 132 -2.15 7.97 1.56
C LEU A 132 -1.35 9.05 0.84
N SER A 133 -0.10 8.75 0.56
CA SER A 133 0.74 9.53 -0.35
C SER A 133 1.28 8.60 -1.43
N VAL A 134 1.22 9.04 -2.68
CA VAL A 134 1.62 8.25 -3.85
C VAL A 134 2.48 9.09 -4.80
N ALA A 135 3.58 8.53 -5.28
CA ALA A 135 4.41 9.21 -6.26
C ALA A 135 3.61 9.51 -7.53
N ALA A 136 3.67 10.74 -8.02
CA ALA A 136 2.89 11.22 -9.16
C ALA A 136 3.15 10.41 -10.44
N HIS A 137 4.35 9.86 -10.59
CA HIS A 137 4.73 8.98 -11.69
C HIS A 137 4.14 7.56 -11.59
N ASN A 138 3.68 7.13 -10.40
CA ASN A 138 3.05 5.81 -10.23
C ASN A 138 1.57 5.86 -10.64
N THR A 139 1.33 6.02 -11.94
CA THR A 139 -0.03 6.16 -12.50
C THR A 139 -0.89 4.93 -12.27
N ARG A 140 -0.29 3.73 -12.18
CA ARG A 140 -1.00 2.49 -11.87
C ARG A 140 -1.60 2.52 -10.46
N ALA A 141 -0.83 2.88 -9.45
CA ALA A 141 -1.33 2.99 -8.08
C ALA A 141 -2.38 4.11 -7.95
N ARG A 142 -2.14 5.26 -8.59
CA ARG A 142 -3.12 6.36 -8.59
C ARG A 142 -4.47 5.93 -9.14
N ARG A 143 -4.49 5.29 -10.32
CA ARG A 143 -5.75 4.76 -10.90
C ARG A 143 -6.45 3.76 -9.99
N CYS A 144 -5.69 2.91 -9.28
CA CYS A 144 -6.24 2.01 -8.28
C CYS A 144 -6.97 2.80 -7.18
N TYR A 145 -6.31 3.80 -6.59
CA TYR A 145 -6.91 4.61 -5.52
C TYR A 145 -8.11 5.43 -6.01
N GLU A 146 -7.97 6.09 -7.15
CA GLU A 146 -9.06 6.85 -7.78
C GLU A 146 -10.30 5.96 -8.04
N SER A 147 -10.11 4.73 -8.54
CA SER A 147 -11.21 3.77 -8.78
C SER A 147 -11.90 3.30 -7.49
N LEU A 148 -11.23 3.39 -6.35
CA LEU A 148 -11.77 3.08 -5.04
C LEU A 148 -12.37 4.30 -4.32
N GLY A 149 -12.30 5.48 -4.97
CA GLY A 149 -12.92 6.71 -4.49
C GLY A 149 -12.00 7.66 -3.73
N PHE A 150 -10.71 7.40 -3.68
CA PHE A 150 -9.77 8.35 -3.12
C PHE A 150 -9.70 9.61 -3.98
N VAL A 151 -9.68 10.76 -3.32
CA VAL A 151 -9.53 12.07 -3.97
C VAL A 151 -8.20 12.69 -3.60
N THR A 152 -7.59 13.42 -4.53
CA THR A 152 -6.36 14.17 -4.25
C THR A 152 -6.70 15.42 -3.43
N ILE A 153 -6.03 15.59 -2.29
CA ILE A 153 -6.20 16.71 -1.37
C ILE A 153 -5.01 17.66 -1.33
N GLY A 154 -3.88 17.25 -1.90
CA GLY A 154 -2.65 18.03 -1.92
C GLY A 154 -1.53 17.37 -2.70
N SER A 155 -0.39 18.04 -2.70
CA SER A 155 0.84 17.49 -3.25
C SER A 155 2.06 18.07 -2.55
N HIS A 156 3.15 17.29 -2.52
CA HIS A 156 4.43 17.72 -1.95
C HIS A 156 5.61 17.08 -2.70
N TRP A 157 6.79 17.62 -2.48
CA TRP A 157 8.04 17.06 -2.99
C TRP A 157 8.73 16.31 -1.87
N ASP A 158 9.19 15.10 -2.16
CA ASP A 158 9.95 14.29 -1.21
C ASP A 158 11.12 13.58 -1.91
N ALA A 159 12.07 13.09 -1.13
CA ALA A 159 13.25 12.40 -1.62
C ALA A 159 12.86 11.26 -2.57
N HIS A 160 13.44 11.26 -3.77
CA HIS A 160 13.26 10.15 -4.70
C HIS A 160 14.08 8.95 -4.26
N ILE A 161 13.42 7.82 -4.05
CA ILE A 161 14.07 6.55 -3.72
C ILE A 161 14.18 5.72 -5.01
N GLY A 162 15.38 5.67 -5.57
CA GLY A 162 15.63 4.93 -6.80
C GLY A 162 16.70 5.58 -7.68
N PRO A 163 16.95 5.05 -8.89
CA PRO A 163 17.91 5.61 -9.81
C PRO A 163 17.44 6.96 -10.38
N ASP A 164 18.38 7.83 -10.71
CA ASP A 164 18.07 9.06 -11.45
C ASP A 164 17.67 8.70 -12.89
N VAL A 165 16.39 8.86 -13.18
CA VAL A 165 15.80 8.57 -14.48
C VAL A 165 15.63 9.81 -15.36
N THR A 166 15.95 11.00 -14.85
CA THR A 166 15.65 12.30 -15.50
C THR A 166 16.40 12.49 -16.81
N GLY A 167 17.57 11.87 -16.99
CA GLY A 167 18.36 11.88 -18.21
C GLY A 167 17.95 10.85 -19.27
N GLN A 168 17.09 9.90 -18.94
CA GLN A 168 16.74 8.78 -19.81
C GLN A 168 15.60 9.15 -20.77
N ARG A 169 15.79 8.86 -22.09
CA ARG A 169 14.80 9.19 -23.15
C ARG A 169 13.43 8.58 -22.89
N GLN A 170 13.38 7.36 -22.37
CA GLN A 170 12.13 6.64 -22.07
C GLN A 170 11.31 7.27 -20.93
N HIS A 171 11.90 8.16 -20.12
CA HIS A 171 11.24 8.82 -19.00
C HIS A 171 10.98 10.32 -19.24
N VAL A 172 11.11 10.80 -20.47
CA VAL A 172 10.87 12.23 -20.83
C VAL A 172 9.48 12.69 -20.38
N ALA A 173 8.45 11.86 -20.55
CA ALA A 173 7.08 12.20 -20.20
C ALA A 173 6.87 12.48 -18.69
N VAL A 174 7.69 11.89 -17.82
CA VAL A 174 7.57 12.04 -16.37
C VAL A 174 8.65 12.94 -15.76
N ARG A 175 9.56 13.48 -16.57
CA ARG A 175 10.69 14.31 -16.10
C ARG A 175 10.24 15.50 -15.26
N HIS A 176 9.11 16.12 -15.60
CA HIS A 176 8.54 17.26 -14.88
C HIS A 176 8.05 16.90 -13.46
N LEU A 177 7.95 15.61 -13.14
CA LEU A 177 7.60 15.09 -11.82
C LEU A 177 8.84 14.88 -10.92
N PHE A 178 10.00 15.35 -11.36
CA PHE A 178 11.27 15.30 -10.63
C PHE A 178 11.91 16.69 -10.59
N ARG A 179 12.59 16.99 -9.50
CA ARG A 179 13.40 18.21 -9.36
C ARG A 179 14.64 17.94 -8.51
N ARG A 180 15.61 18.81 -8.59
CA ARG A 180 16.72 18.87 -7.64
C ARG A 180 16.35 19.84 -6.53
N GLY A 181 16.30 19.35 -5.31
CA GLY A 181 15.93 20.11 -4.12
C GLY A 181 16.88 19.84 -2.95
N PRO A 182 16.53 20.29 -1.74
CA PRO A 182 17.38 20.14 -0.55
C PRO A 182 17.69 18.69 -0.19
N LEU A 183 16.81 17.74 -0.57
CA LEU A 183 16.97 16.31 -0.33
C LEU A 183 17.68 15.58 -1.50
N GLY A 184 18.27 16.31 -2.43
CA GLY A 184 18.88 15.77 -3.64
C GLY A 184 17.86 15.68 -4.78
N LEU A 185 17.75 14.48 -5.43
CA LEU A 185 16.67 14.25 -6.38
C LEU A 185 15.37 14.02 -5.61
N GLU A 186 14.38 14.86 -5.89
CA GLU A 186 13.04 14.80 -5.32
C GLU A 186 12.04 14.41 -6.39
N SER A 187 11.00 13.64 -6.01
CA SER A 187 9.85 13.36 -6.85
C SER A 187 8.58 13.98 -6.26
N LEU A 188 7.64 14.34 -7.14
CA LEU A 188 6.33 14.85 -6.74
C LEU A 188 5.48 13.70 -6.20
N PHE A 189 4.81 13.93 -5.08
CA PHE A 189 3.81 13.04 -4.50
C PHE A 189 2.45 13.73 -4.46
N TYR A 190 1.39 12.95 -4.63
CA TYR A 190 0.02 13.37 -4.34
C TYR A 190 -0.43 12.79 -3.01
N ASP A 191 -1.00 13.64 -2.17
CA ASP A 191 -1.70 13.23 -0.96
C ASP A 191 -3.15 12.98 -1.31
N MET A 192 -3.64 11.81 -0.94
CA MET A 192 -5.01 11.39 -1.27
C MET A 192 -5.74 10.96 0.00
N GLN A 193 -7.05 11.11 -0.02
CA GLN A 193 -7.95 10.83 1.09
C GLN A 193 -9.20 10.09 0.61
N LEU A 194 -9.72 9.23 1.49
CA LEU A 194 -11.04 8.63 1.36
C LEU A 194 -11.75 8.71 2.72
N ASP A 195 -12.90 9.36 2.77
CA ASP A 195 -13.74 9.43 3.94
C ASP A 195 -14.79 8.30 3.92
N ARG A 196 -15.13 7.78 5.12
CA ARG A 196 -16.11 6.70 5.30
C ARG A 196 -17.47 7.02 4.68
N ALA A 197 -17.93 8.25 4.82
CA ALA A 197 -19.23 8.70 4.28
C ALA A 197 -19.25 8.59 2.76
N GLU A 198 -18.20 9.06 2.07
CA GLU A 198 -18.05 8.99 0.62
C GLU A 198 -17.92 7.55 0.14
N TRP A 199 -17.13 6.74 0.85
CA TRP A 199 -17.01 5.32 0.55
C TRP A 199 -18.36 4.59 0.64
N ARG A 200 -19.15 4.82 1.70
CA ARG A 200 -20.49 4.22 1.85
C ARG A 200 -21.44 4.63 0.72
N GLN A 201 -21.43 5.90 0.34
CA GLN A 201 -22.26 6.39 -0.77
C GLN A 201 -21.92 5.66 -2.08
N GLN A 202 -20.63 5.46 -2.37
CA GLN A 202 -20.19 4.72 -3.56
C GLN A 202 -20.61 3.25 -3.52
N GLN A 203 -20.54 2.58 -2.33
CA GLN A 203 -21.02 1.20 -2.19
C GLN A 203 -22.51 1.08 -2.48
N SER A 204 -23.33 2.03 -1.99
CA SER A 204 -24.76 2.06 -2.24
C SER A 204 -25.10 2.20 -3.72
N THR A 205 -24.39 3.06 -4.43
CA THR A 205 -24.57 3.25 -5.88
C THR A 205 -24.19 1.99 -6.67
N ARG A 206 -23.06 1.36 -6.35
CA ARG A 206 -22.61 0.11 -7.01
C ARG A 206 -23.59 -1.05 -6.80
N SER A 207 -24.21 -1.14 -5.63
CA SER A 207 -25.21 -2.18 -5.32
C SER A 207 -26.55 -1.95 -6.03
N ALA A 208 -26.86 -0.72 -6.41
CA ALA A 208 -28.09 -0.39 -7.15
C ALA A 208 -27.97 -0.67 -8.65
N ASP A 209 -26.74 -0.71 -9.19
CA ASP A 209 -26.45 -0.92 -10.62
C ASP A 209 -26.15 -2.41 -10.95
N SER A 210 -26.19 -3.32 -9.96
CA SER A 210 -25.91 -4.76 -10.09
C SER A 210 -27.17 -5.61 -9.98
#